data_791c199cec0b96e49d0f2bb483beed87
#
_entry.id   791c199cec0b96e49d0f2bb483beed87
#
_cell.length_a   1.000
_cell.length_b   1.000
_cell.length_c   1.000
_cell.angle_alpha   90.00
_cell.angle_beta   90.00
_cell.angle_gamma   90.00
#
_symmetry.space_group_name_H-M   'P 1'
#
loop_
_entity.id
_entity.type
_entity.pdbx_description
1 polymer ?
#
loop_
_entity_poly.entity_id
_entity_poly.type
_entity_poly.pdbx_seq_one_letter_code
_entity_poly.pdbx_strand_id
1 'polypeptide(L)'
;MLQDLQIFGFRALWSPYYALFILTLALAYLIIFINRKDSKRVNVEQVLYFYGGLVLLYIIKGSPMDLMSHIMFTAHMLQMALYYLLFPILIIKGIPTWAWRKVFEVPVLKHVLKLLTKPLIALLLFNGLFSLYHIPIVFDFAKANEWHIVVFLLLF
;
A
#
# COMPACT_ATOMS: atom_id res chain seq x y z
N MET A 1 4.30 26.34 -11.91
CA MET A 1 4.11 25.17 -11.05
C MET A 1 2.64 24.88 -10.72
N LEU A 2 1.89 25.76 -10.05
CA LEU A 2 0.42 25.59 -9.90
C LEU A 2 -0.34 25.74 -11.23
N GLN A 3 0.18 26.51 -12.19
CA GLN A 3 -0.38 26.65 -13.53
C GLN A 3 -0.22 25.38 -14.35
N ASP A 4 0.85 24.61 -14.17
CA ASP A 4 1.08 23.34 -14.89
C ASP A 4 0.08 22.27 -14.45
N LEU A 5 -0.34 22.30 -13.17
CA LEU A 5 -1.38 21.40 -12.66
C LEU A 5 -2.78 21.75 -13.17
N GLN A 6 -3.03 23.01 -13.57
CA GLN A 6 -4.32 23.43 -14.13
C GLN A 6 -4.54 22.96 -15.56
N ILE A 7 -3.47 22.61 -16.29
CA ILE A 7 -3.54 22.05 -17.64
C ILE A 7 -4.11 20.62 -17.61
N PHE A 8 -3.88 19.88 -16.50
CA PHE A 8 -4.47 18.57 -16.30
C PHE A 8 -5.88 18.73 -15.69
N GLY A 9 -6.90 18.28 -16.39
CA GLY A 9 -8.28 18.34 -15.91
C GLY A 9 -8.46 17.67 -14.54
N PHE A 10 -9.47 18.11 -13.77
CA PHE A 10 -9.77 17.60 -12.43
C PHE A 10 -9.83 16.06 -12.36
N ARG A 11 -10.31 15.39 -13.40
CA ARG A 11 -10.36 13.92 -13.50
C ARG A 11 -8.99 13.25 -13.61
N ALA A 12 -7.99 13.94 -14.16
CA ALA A 12 -6.63 13.42 -14.23
C ALA A 12 -5.89 13.57 -12.91
N LEU A 13 -6.28 14.58 -12.10
CA LEU A 13 -5.71 14.85 -10.78
C LEU A 13 -6.29 13.94 -9.68
N TRP A 14 -7.56 13.52 -9.85
CA TRP A 14 -8.27 12.68 -8.88
C TRP A 14 -8.76 11.42 -9.59
N SER A 15 -8.11 10.30 -9.33
CA SER A 15 -8.45 9.02 -9.95
C SER A 15 -9.74 8.43 -9.38
N PRO A 16 -10.86 8.42 -10.12
CA PRO A 16 -12.12 7.82 -9.66
C PRO A 16 -12.02 6.30 -9.50
N TYR A 17 -11.20 5.65 -10.31
CA TYR A 17 -10.96 4.21 -10.22
C TYR A 17 -10.28 3.82 -8.91
N TYR A 18 -9.34 4.66 -8.46
CA TYR A 18 -8.65 4.45 -7.20
C TYR A 18 -9.57 4.69 -6.00
N ALA A 19 -10.45 5.68 -6.09
CA ALA A 19 -11.50 5.91 -5.09
C ALA A 19 -12.44 4.70 -4.98
N LEU A 20 -12.85 4.12 -6.11
CA LEU A 20 -13.69 2.91 -6.14
C LEU A 20 -12.97 1.71 -5.49
N PHE A 21 -11.70 1.53 -5.79
CA PHE A 21 -10.89 0.48 -5.19
C PHE A 21 -10.80 0.61 -3.67
N ILE A 22 -10.51 1.81 -3.17
CA ILE A 22 -10.47 2.09 -1.73
C ILE A 22 -11.83 1.90 -1.07
N LEU A 23 -12.90 2.33 -1.71
CA LEU A 23 -14.27 2.11 -1.23
C LEU A 23 -14.57 0.60 -1.11
N THR A 24 -14.16 -0.18 -2.10
CA THR A 24 -14.32 -1.64 -2.08
C THR A 24 -13.56 -2.27 -0.91
N LEU A 25 -12.33 -1.84 -0.64
CA LEU A 25 -11.55 -2.30 0.51
C LEU A 25 -12.20 -1.88 1.84
N ALA A 26 -12.73 -0.66 1.93
CA ALA A 26 -13.43 -0.16 3.10
C ALA A 26 -14.70 -0.97 3.38
N LEU A 27 -15.50 -1.27 2.36
CA LEU A 27 -16.68 -2.11 2.47
C LEU A 27 -16.34 -3.56 2.83
N ALA A 28 -15.30 -4.13 2.22
CA ALA A 28 -14.82 -5.46 2.55
C ALA A 28 -14.42 -5.56 4.03
N TYR A 29 -13.72 -4.54 4.55
CA TYR A 29 -13.37 -4.49 5.96
C TYR A 29 -14.61 -4.43 6.88
N LEU A 30 -15.61 -3.61 6.54
CA LEU A 30 -16.88 -3.55 7.26
C LEU A 30 -17.57 -4.91 7.30
N ILE A 31 -17.68 -5.58 6.16
CA ILE A 31 -18.36 -6.87 6.04
C ILE A 31 -17.63 -7.97 6.80
N ILE A 32 -16.30 -8.02 6.65
CA ILE A 32 -15.48 -9.11 7.21
C ILE A 32 -15.27 -8.95 8.72
N PHE A 33 -15.04 -7.72 9.19
CA PHE A 33 -14.58 -7.48 10.56
C PHE A 33 -15.63 -6.86 11.47
N ILE A 34 -16.47 -5.97 10.99
CA ILE A 34 -17.44 -5.23 11.84
C ILE A 34 -18.78 -5.93 11.90
N ASN A 35 -19.25 -6.50 10.79
CA ASN A 35 -20.59 -7.13 10.73
C ASN A 35 -20.65 -8.55 11.33
N ARG A 36 -19.57 -9.03 11.94
CA ARG A 36 -19.58 -10.32 12.64
C ARG A 36 -20.35 -10.23 13.96
N LYS A 37 -21.34 -11.10 14.10
CA LYS A 37 -22.11 -11.31 15.35
C LYS A 37 -21.33 -12.00 16.46
N ASP A 38 -20.12 -12.52 16.16
CA ASP A 38 -19.29 -13.22 17.13
C ASP A 38 -18.61 -12.26 18.11
N SER A 39 -18.38 -12.75 19.31
CA SER A 39 -17.85 -12.09 20.52
C SER A 39 -16.49 -11.36 20.36
N LYS A 40 -15.89 -11.40 19.17
CA LYS A 40 -14.59 -10.77 18.86
C LYS A 40 -14.80 -9.43 18.15
N ARG A 41 -15.34 -8.47 18.90
CA ARG A 41 -15.53 -7.09 18.38
C ARG A 41 -14.17 -6.45 18.10
N VAL A 42 -14.11 -5.73 16.98
CA VAL A 42 -12.95 -4.89 16.61
C VAL A 42 -12.99 -3.63 17.48
N ASN A 43 -11.86 -3.23 18.03
CA ASN A 43 -11.75 -1.99 18.78
C ASN A 43 -11.89 -0.78 17.85
N VAL A 44 -12.50 0.29 18.34
CA VAL A 44 -12.66 1.55 17.60
C VAL A 44 -11.31 2.08 17.10
N GLU A 45 -10.25 1.93 17.91
CA GLU A 45 -8.89 2.31 17.52
C GLU A 45 -8.40 1.56 16.27
N GLN A 46 -8.67 0.26 16.17
CA GLN A 46 -8.29 -0.55 15.01
C GLN A 46 -9.02 -0.09 13.75
N VAL A 47 -10.31 0.23 13.90
CA VAL A 47 -11.10 0.80 12.80
C VAL A 47 -10.51 2.13 12.35
N LEU A 48 -10.17 3.01 13.28
CA LEU A 48 -9.56 4.31 12.96
C LEU A 48 -8.20 4.14 12.26
N TYR A 49 -7.35 3.21 12.71
CA TYR A 49 -6.09 2.93 12.04
C TYR A 49 -6.28 2.40 10.62
N PHE A 50 -7.23 1.49 10.42
CA PHE A 50 -7.49 0.94 9.09
C PHE A 50 -8.00 2.00 8.12
N TYR A 51 -9.05 2.74 8.51
CA TYR A 51 -9.59 3.82 7.67
C TYR A 51 -8.59 4.96 7.47
N GLY A 52 -7.82 5.30 8.50
CA GLY A 52 -6.71 6.24 8.39
C GLY A 52 -5.68 5.80 7.35
N GLY A 53 -5.36 4.50 7.31
CA GLY A 53 -4.50 3.90 6.28
C GLY A 53 -5.10 4.01 4.88
N LEU A 54 -6.39 3.75 4.73
CA LEU A 54 -7.08 3.89 3.43
C LEU A 54 -7.12 5.33 2.93
N VAL A 55 -7.41 6.28 3.81
CA VAL A 55 -7.37 7.72 3.48
C VAL A 55 -5.96 8.15 3.07
N LEU A 56 -4.95 7.71 3.83
CA LEU A 56 -3.55 7.97 3.49
C LEU A 56 -3.19 7.39 2.12
N LEU A 57 -3.59 6.17 1.83
CA LEU A 57 -3.37 5.51 0.54
C LEU A 57 -4.01 6.31 -0.60
N TYR A 58 -5.23 6.83 -0.39
CA TYR A 58 -5.90 7.68 -1.37
C TYR A 58 -5.16 9.00 -1.59
N ILE A 59 -4.67 9.63 -0.52
CA ILE A 59 -3.88 10.86 -0.61
C ILE A 59 -2.60 10.61 -1.40
N ILE A 60 -1.93 9.48 -1.17
CA ILE A 60 -0.66 9.15 -1.82
C ILE A 60 -0.84 8.86 -3.31
N LYS A 61 -1.85 8.07 -3.68
CA LYS A 61 -2.00 7.51 -5.03
C LYS A 61 -3.17 8.07 -5.84
N GLY A 62 -4.22 8.52 -5.17
CA GLY A 62 -5.45 9.01 -5.80
C GLY A 62 -5.54 10.52 -5.90
N SER A 63 -4.55 11.27 -5.42
CA SER A 63 -4.55 12.72 -5.37
C SER A 63 -3.46 13.34 -6.27
N PRO A 64 -3.47 14.65 -6.48
CA PRO A 64 -2.43 15.37 -7.21
C PRO A 64 -0.99 15.11 -6.71
N MET A 65 -0.84 14.56 -5.50
CA MET A 65 0.46 14.20 -4.92
C MET A 65 1.18 13.14 -5.76
N ASP A 66 0.44 12.21 -6.36
CA ASP A 66 1.04 11.20 -7.25
C ASP A 66 1.64 11.85 -8.49
N LEU A 67 0.95 12.80 -9.10
CA LEU A 67 1.48 13.56 -10.24
C LEU A 67 2.69 14.42 -9.85
N MET A 68 2.62 15.09 -8.69
CA MET A 68 3.74 15.89 -8.17
C MET A 68 4.99 15.04 -7.90
N SER A 69 4.83 13.81 -7.49
CA SER A 69 5.94 12.89 -7.25
C SER A 69 6.72 12.52 -8.52
N HIS A 70 6.07 12.59 -9.68
CA HIS A 70 6.73 12.37 -10.98
C HIS A 70 7.53 13.58 -11.47
N ILE A 71 7.20 14.78 -10.97
CA ILE A 71 7.81 16.05 -11.39
C ILE A 71 8.88 16.50 -10.38
N MET A 72 8.65 16.24 -9.09
CA MET A 72 9.50 16.73 -8.00
C MET A 72 10.10 15.58 -7.20
N PHE A 73 11.42 15.54 -7.13
CA PHE A 73 12.15 14.54 -6.34
C PHE A 73 11.77 14.55 -4.85
N THR A 74 11.59 15.73 -4.26
CA THR A 74 11.19 15.87 -2.84
C THR A 74 9.80 15.28 -2.60
N ALA A 75 8.83 15.54 -3.49
CA ALA A 75 7.49 14.96 -3.41
C ALA A 75 7.54 13.43 -3.56
N HIS A 76 8.39 12.92 -4.46
CA HIS A 76 8.61 11.49 -4.64
C HIS A 76 9.16 10.84 -3.35
N MET A 77 10.18 11.43 -2.73
CA MET A 77 10.74 10.90 -1.48
C MET A 77 9.72 10.92 -0.32
N LEU A 78 8.92 11.98 -0.21
CA LEU A 78 7.84 12.07 0.77
C LEU A 78 6.77 10.99 0.52
N GLN A 79 6.37 10.81 -0.73
CA GLN A 79 5.41 9.77 -1.13
C GLN A 79 5.92 8.37 -0.75
N MET A 80 7.18 8.06 -1.05
CA MET A 80 7.81 6.79 -0.70
C MET A 80 7.84 6.57 0.82
N ALA A 81 8.21 7.58 1.58
CA ALA A 81 8.23 7.50 3.04
C ALA A 81 6.83 7.23 3.63
N LEU A 82 5.80 7.91 3.15
CA LEU A 82 4.43 7.69 3.59
C LEU A 82 3.92 6.30 3.19
N TYR A 83 4.21 5.87 1.97
CA TYR A 83 3.73 4.61 1.43
C TYR A 83 4.41 3.39 2.08
N TYR A 84 5.73 3.43 2.27
CA TYR A 84 6.47 2.27 2.79
C TYR A 84 6.62 2.24 4.31
N LEU A 85 6.55 3.38 4.99
CA LEU A 85 6.64 3.45 6.45
C LEU A 85 5.27 3.57 7.12
N LEU A 86 4.51 4.59 6.79
CA LEU A 86 3.32 4.92 7.55
C LEU A 86 2.13 4.02 7.20
N PHE A 87 1.89 3.77 5.90
CA PHE A 87 0.77 2.96 5.45
C PHE A 87 0.77 1.53 6.02
N PRO A 88 1.89 0.75 5.95
CA PRO A 88 1.90 -0.61 6.51
C PRO A 88 1.66 -0.63 8.01
N ILE A 89 2.19 0.34 8.76
CA ILE A 89 1.97 0.43 10.21
C ILE A 89 0.48 0.62 10.52
N LEU A 90 -0.20 1.50 9.79
CA LEU A 90 -1.63 1.76 9.96
C LEU A 90 -2.47 0.52 9.64
N ILE A 91 -2.17 -0.17 8.54
CA ILE A 91 -2.89 -1.39 8.15
C ILE A 91 -2.66 -2.52 9.14
N ILE A 92 -1.41 -2.75 9.58
CA ILE A 92 -1.09 -3.80 10.56
C ILE A 92 -1.81 -3.55 11.89
N LYS A 93 -1.84 -2.30 12.36
CA LYS A 93 -2.57 -1.92 13.58
C LYS A 93 -4.08 -1.96 13.39
N GLY A 94 -4.57 -1.70 12.19
CA GLY A 94 -5.98 -1.71 11.85
C GLY A 94 -6.61 -3.11 11.75
N ILE A 95 -5.80 -4.14 11.50
CA ILE A 95 -6.29 -5.51 11.42
C ILE A 95 -6.24 -6.16 12.81
N PRO A 96 -7.36 -6.75 13.29
CA PRO A 96 -7.41 -7.36 14.61
C PRO A 96 -6.50 -8.58 14.72
N THR A 97 -5.91 -8.79 15.90
CA THR A 97 -4.93 -9.85 16.19
C THR A 97 -5.43 -11.27 15.93
N TRP A 98 -6.75 -11.50 16.06
CA TRP A 98 -7.32 -12.81 15.76
C TRP A 98 -7.28 -13.13 14.25
N ALA A 99 -7.36 -12.10 13.38
CA ALA A 99 -7.21 -12.28 11.94
C ALA A 99 -5.77 -12.66 11.58
N TRP A 100 -4.79 -11.98 12.19
CA TRP A 100 -3.38 -12.33 12.05
C TRP A 100 -3.08 -13.75 12.49
N ARG A 101 -3.68 -14.21 13.60
CA ARG A 101 -3.53 -15.61 14.06
C ARG A 101 -3.98 -16.61 13.01
N LYS A 102 -5.13 -16.38 12.37
CA LYS A 102 -5.61 -17.25 11.27
C LYS A 102 -4.66 -17.28 10.08
N VAL A 103 -4.09 -16.14 9.74
CA VAL A 103 -3.08 -16.04 8.66
C VAL A 103 -1.83 -16.85 9.03
N PHE A 104 -1.39 -16.79 10.29
CA PHE A 104 -0.21 -17.53 10.78
C PHE A 104 -0.47 -19.03 11.01
N GLU A 105 -1.71 -19.47 11.02
CA GLU A 105 -2.08 -20.89 11.12
C GLU A 105 -1.81 -21.66 9.82
N VAL A 106 -1.74 -20.96 8.69
CA VAL A 106 -1.40 -21.57 7.39
C VAL A 106 0.08 -21.97 7.39
N PRO A 107 0.42 -23.29 7.31
CA PRO A 107 1.78 -23.78 7.55
C PRO A 107 2.80 -23.22 6.55
N VAL A 108 2.42 -23.06 5.28
CA VAL A 108 3.27 -22.48 4.24
C VAL A 108 3.59 -21.03 4.55
N LEU A 109 2.56 -20.23 4.87
CA LEU A 109 2.69 -18.81 5.15
C LEU A 109 3.51 -18.56 6.42
N LYS A 110 3.33 -19.40 7.44
CA LYS A 110 4.11 -19.34 8.67
C LYS A 110 5.61 -19.50 8.42
N HIS A 111 6.01 -20.46 7.57
CA HIS A 111 7.42 -20.68 7.26
C HIS A 111 8.03 -19.53 6.45
N VAL A 112 7.29 -19.07 5.44
CA VAL A 112 7.72 -17.94 4.61
C VAL A 112 7.86 -16.67 5.45
N LEU A 113 6.87 -16.33 6.26
CA LEU A 113 6.93 -15.16 7.13
C LEU A 113 8.03 -15.26 8.17
N LYS A 114 8.23 -16.44 8.77
CA LYS A 114 9.34 -16.66 9.70
C LYS A 114 10.71 -16.47 9.05
N LEU A 115 10.84 -16.81 7.77
CA LEU A 115 12.07 -16.58 7.02
C LEU A 115 12.24 -15.10 6.70
N LEU A 116 11.20 -14.45 6.17
CA LEU A 116 11.21 -13.04 5.74
C LEU A 116 11.37 -12.06 6.91
N THR A 117 10.88 -12.42 8.10
CA THR A 117 11.03 -11.58 9.32
C THR A 117 12.38 -11.69 10.00
N LYS A 118 13.29 -12.58 9.55
CA LYS A 118 14.66 -12.56 10.04
C LYS A 118 15.34 -11.25 9.60
N PRO A 119 15.90 -10.46 10.52
CA PRO A 119 16.37 -9.11 10.23
C PRO A 119 17.42 -9.07 9.10
N LEU A 120 18.31 -10.05 9.04
CA LEU A 120 19.32 -10.14 8.00
C LEU A 120 18.70 -10.41 6.61
N ILE A 121 17.74 -11.34 6.56
CA ILE A 121 17.07 -11.71 5.31
C ILE A 121 16.17 -10.56 4.83
N ALA A 122 15.42 -9.95 5.74
CA ALA A 122 14.61 -8.78 5.43
C ALA A 122 15.45 -7.63 4.87
N LEU A 123 16.60 -7.36 5.48
CA LEU A 123 17.52 -6.31 5.04
C LEU A 123 18.11 -6.62 3.65
N LEU A 124 18.58 -7.85 3.44
CA LEU A 124 19.13 -8.27 2.14
C LEU A 124 18.08 -8.26 1.04
N LEU A 125 16.88 -8.76 1.34
CA LEU A 125 15.77 -8.78 0.40
C LEU A 125 15.35 -7.36 0.02
N PHE A 126 15.14 -6.50 1.02
CA PHE A 126 14.72 -5.11 0.80
C PHE A 126 15.76 -4.34 -0.01
N ASN A 127 17.03 -4.36 0.41
CA ASN A 127 18.08 -3.64 -0.31
C ASN A 127 18.36 -4.25 -1.69
N GLY A 128 18.29 -5.57 -1.83
CA GLY A 128 18.46 -6.25 -3.11
C GLY A 128 17.36 -5.88 -4.11
N LEU A 129 16.11 -5.95 -3.71
CA LEU A 129 14.98 -5.57 -4.54
C LEU A 129 14.98 -4.07 -4.86
N PHE A 130 15.29 -3.23 -3.87
CA PHE A 130 15.41 -1.79 -4.06
C PHE A 130 16.52 -1.43 -5.06
N SER A 131 17.70 -2.07 -4.95
CA SER A 131 18.79 -1.88 -5.91
C SER A 131 18.41 -2.36 -7.30
N LEU A 132 17.75 -3.51 -7.41
CA LEU A 132 17.29 -4.07 -8.67
C LEU A 132 16.32 -3.12 -9.38
N TYR A 133 15.40 -2.49 -8.63
CA TYR A 133 14.46 -1.51 -9.16
C TYR A 133 15.15 -0.25 -9.73
N HIS A 134 16.30 0.14 -9.16
CA HIS A 134 17.07 1.31 -9.61
C HIS A 134 17.96 1.03 -10.83
N ILE A 135 18.03 -0.22 -11.30
CA ILE A 135 18.72 -0.53 -12.56
C ILE A 135 17.80 -0.13 -13.73
N PRO A 136 18.23 0.80 -14.62
CA PRO A 136 17.39 1.34 -15.70
C PRO A 136 16.79 0.25 -16.60
N ILE A 137 17.57 -0.79 -16.90
CA ILE A 137 17.13 -1.91 -17.75
C ILE A 137 15.97 -2.69 -17.12
N VAL A 138 16.01 -2.90 -15.80
CA VAL A 138 14.93 -3.61 -15.08
C VAL A 138 13.69 -2.75 -14.99
N PHE A 139 13.86 -1.46 -14.78
CA PHE A 139 12.78 -0.48 -14.75
C PHE A 139 12.08 -0.36 -16.11
N ASP A 140 12.85 -0.30 -17.20
CA ASP A 140 12.30 -0.24 -18.55
C ASP A 140 11.59 -1.55 -18.95
N PHE A 141 12.14 -2.70 -18.55
CA PHE A 141 11.51 -4.00 -18.77
C PHE A 141 10.20 -4.12 -17.98
N ALA A 142 10.15 -3.64 -16.73
CA ALA A 142 8.95 -3.62 -15.92
C ALA A 142 7.88 -2.69 -16.50
N LYS A 143 8.27 -1.55 -17.08
CA LYS A 143 7.36 -0.62 -17.76
C LYS A 143 6.85 -1.12 -19.12
N ALA A 144 7.66 -1.88 -19.85
CA ALA A 144 7.30 -2.35 -21.19
C ALA A 144 6.14 -3.39 -21.19
N ASN A 145 5.92 -4.08 -20.07
CA ASN A 145 4.86 -5.06 -19.91
C ASN A 145 3.88 -4.65 -18.81
N GLU A 146 2.69 -4.20 -19.19
CA GLU A 146 1.63 -3.73 -18.26
C GLU A 146 1.27 -4.74 -17.15
N TRP A 147 1.38 -6.05 -17.44
CA TRP A 147 1.13 -7.12 -16.47
C TRP A 147 2.20 -7.21 -15.37
N HIS A 148 3.44 -6.86 -15.67
CA HIS A 148 4.53 -6.87 -14.70
C HIS A 148 4.42 -5.68 -13.73
N ILE A 149 3.77 -4.58 -14.14
CA ILE A 149 3.48 -3.44 -13.26
C ILE A 149 2.57 -3.87 -12.10
N VAL A 150 1.56 -4.72 -12.36
CA VAL A 150 0.65 -5.21 -11.32
C VAL A 150 1.39 -6.10 -10.32
N VAL A 151 2.25 -6.98 -10.79
CA VAL A 151 3.07 -7.85 -9.92
C VAL A 151 4.12 -7.01 -9.16
N PHE A 152 4.68 -6.01 -9.79
CA PHE A 152 5.65 -5.10 -9.18
C PHE A 152 5.01 -4.17 -8.15
N LEU A 153 3.79 -3.67 -8.41
CA LEU A 153 3.00 -2.87 -7.47
C LEU A 153 2.50 -3.69 -6.27
N LEU A 154 2.33 -5.00 -6.42
CA LEU A 154 2.00 -5.92 -5.32
C LEU A 154 3.21 -6.29 -4.45
N LEU A 155 4.41 -6.23 -5.02
CA LEU A 155 5.67 -6.56 -4.33
C LEU A 155 6.38 -5.33 -3.75
N PHE A 156 6.06 -4.13 -4.24
CA PHE A 156 6.61 -2.83 -3.84
C PHE A 156 5.52 -1.80 -3.61
#